data_3086bd0d6871b90299b5736e2aebe1b2
#
_entry.id   3086bd0d6871b90299b5736e2aebe1b2
#
_cell.length_a   1.000
_cell.length_b   1.000
_cell.length_c   1.000
_cell.angle_alpha   90.00
_cell.angle_beta   90.00
_cell.angle_gamma   90.00
#
_symmetry.space_group_name_H-M   'P 1'
#
loop_
_entity.id
_entity.type
_entity.pdbx_description
1 polymer ?
#
loop_
_entity_poly.entity_id
_entity_poly.type
_entity_poly.pdbx_seq_one_letter_code
_entity_poly.pdbx_strand_id
1 'polypeptide(L)'
;MATPITLAFAVLPILSLLVSPISCHGNPRPMSLRNYTTTSRYTTSSVPAKSAAGWSSGGATWYGSPYGAGSDGGACGYQGTVSQRPFSSMIAAGGPSLFKNGNGCGACYQIKCTGNKACSGRPVTVTITDSCPGGLCLAEAAHFDMSGTAFGAMASRGMADRLRAAGILKIQYKRVPCNYNGMGISFKVAAGSNPFYLAVLIQYQNGDGDLAAVHVMEPGGVWTPMQHSWGATWRANSNTGKPLRAPFSVRLTSGAGKVLVVRNAIPAGWRAGRTYRSTVNYYAT
;
A
#
# COMPACT_ATOMS: atom_id res chain seq x y z
N MET A 1 3.23 64.96 2.44
CA MET A 1 3.32 64.98 0.97
C MET A 1 3.47 63.51 0.56
N ALA A 2 2.39 62.89 0.11
CA ALA A 2 2.37 61.49 -0.30
C ALA A 2 2.16 61.43 -1.83
N THR A 3 3.08 60.85 -2.56
CA THR A 3 2.99 60.64 -4.00
C THR A 3 2.25 59.35 -4.31
N PRO A 4 1.29 59.33 -5.24
CA PRO A 4 0.58 58.10 -5.63
C PRO A 4 1.41 57.24 -6.61
N ILE A 5 1.48 55.96 -6.36
CA ILE A 5 2.06 54.92 -7.24
C ILE A 5 0.98 54.50 -8.25
N THR A 6 1.21 54.79 -9.52
CA THR A 6 0.34 54.40 -10.63
C THR A 6 0.70 52.96 -11.05
N LEU A 7 -0.23 51.99 -10.87
CA LEU A 7 -0.10 50.62 -11.46
C LEU A 7 -0.54 50.65 -12.93
N ALA A 8 0.39 50.34 -13.82
CA ALA A 8 0.09 50.11 -15.23
C ALA A 8 -0.30 48.63 -15.43
N PHE A 9 -1.52 48.38 -15.91
CA PHE A 9 -1.97 47.08 -16.35
C PHE A 9 -1.52 46.83 -17.80
N ALA A 10 -0.67 45.84 -18.00
CA ALA A 10 -0.31 45.34 -19.32
C ALA A 10 -1.38 44.34 -19.81
N VAL A 11 -2.08 44.72 -20.88
CA VAL A 11 -3.04 43.86 -21.56
C VAL A 11 -2.28 43.02 -22.60
N LEU A 12 -2.23 41.69 -22.44
CA LEU A 12 -1.72 40.74 -23.42
C LEU A 12 -2.82 40.35 -24.42
N PRO A 13 -2.58 40.39 -25.74
CA PRO A 13 -3.56 39.98 -26.73
C PRO A 13 -3.71 38.43 -26.77
N ILE A 14 -4.94 37.95 -26.69
CA ILE A 14 -5.34 36.57 -26.88
C ILE A 14 -5.26 36.25 -28.38
N LEU A 15 -4.35 35.39 -28.77
CA LEU A 15 -4.21 34.85 -30.12
C LEU A 15 -5.21 33.68 -30.28
N SER A 16 -6.33 33.91 -30.96
CA SER A 16 -7.31 32.88 -31.32
C SER A 16 -6.83 32.06 -32.50
N LEU A 17 -6.49 30.80 -32.28
CA LEU A 17 -6.23 29.81 -33.31
C LEU A 17 -7.58 29.29 -33.86
N LEU A 18 -7.89 29.67 -35.11
CA LEU A 18 -8.98 29.12 -35.90
C LEU A 18 -8.60 27.69 -36.34
N VAL A 19 -9.29 26.68 -35.81
CA VAL A 19 -9.20 25.31 -36.31
C VAL A 19 -10.29 25.10 -37.34
N SER A 20 -9.92 24.92 -38.61
CA SER A 20 -10.83 24.58 -39.68
C SER A 20 -11.17 23.07 -39.69
N PRO A 21 -12.44 22.67 -39.85
CA PRO A 21 -12.78 21.26 -39.97
C PRO A 21 -12.47 20.75 -41.40
N ILE A 22 -11.67 19.70 -41.47
CA ILE A 22 -11.44 18.95 -42.74
C ILE A 22 -12.59 17.96 -42.88
N SER A 23 -13.46 18.22 -43.86
CA SER A 23 -14.51 17.28 -44.30
C SER A 23 -13.92 16.25 -45.26
N CYS A 24 -13.79 15.00 -44.86
CA CYS A 24 -13.51 13.89 -45.74
C CYS A 24 -14.84 13.26 -46.19
N HIS A 25 -15.24 13.56 -47.45
CA HIS A 25 -16.28 12.80 -48.16
C HIS A 25 -15.63 11.55 -48.78
N GLY A 26 -15.94 10.38 -48.22
CA GLY A 26 -15.57 9.09 -48.80
C GLY A 26 -16.81 8.21 -48.93
N ASN A 27 -17.21 7.90 -50.16
CA ASN A 27 -18.30 6.99 -50.48
C ASN A 27 -18.04 5.56 -49.96
N PRO A 28 -18.98 4.90 -49.30
CA PRO A 28 -18.82 3.51 -48.89
C PRO A 28 -19.15 2.56 -50.07
N ARG A 29 -18.17 1.78 -50.51
CA ARG A 29 -18.42 0.57 -51.32
C ARG A 29 -18.77 -0.59 -50.37
N PRO A 30 -19.74 -1.46 -50.73
CA PRO A 30 -20.08 -2.61 -49.90
C PRO A 30 -18.98 -3.68 -49.97
N MET A 31 -18.29 -3.93 -48.86
CA MET A 31 -17.39 -5.08 -48.73
C MET A 31 -18.15 -6.29 -48.18
N SER A 32 -18.05 -7.38 -48.92
CA SER A 32 -18.49 -8.74 -48.63
C SER A 32 -18.03 -9.20 -47.26
N LEU A 33 -18.99 -9.69 -46.44
CA LEU A 33 -18.74 -10.36 -45.15
C LEU A 33 -17.99 -11.68 -45.41
N ARG A 34 -16.67 -11.68 -45.24
CA ARG A 34 -15.93 -12.91 -44.94
C ARG A 34 -15.88 -13.09 -43.42
N ASN A 35 -16.46 -14.18 -42.96
CA ASN A 35 -16.36 -14.65 -41.59
C ASN A 35 -14.88 -14.85 -41.24
N TYR A 36 -14.30 -13.89 -40.52
CA TYR A 36 -13.05 -14.07 -39.80
C TYR A 36 -13.39 -14.34 -38.33
N THR A 37 -13.40 -15.61 -37.98
CA THR A 37 -13.31 -16.05 -36.56
C THR A 37 -11.93 -15.69 -36.05
N THR A 38 -11.77 -14.46 -35.59
CA THR A 38 -10.58 -14.05 -34.84
C THR A 38 -10.75 -14.58 -33.41
N THR A 39 -10.24 -15.75 -33.15
CA THR A 39 -9.93 -16.16 -31.76
C THR A 39 -8.81 -15.24 -31.26
N SER A 40 -9.20 -14.11 -30.70
CA SER A 40 -8.31 -13.29 -29.87
C SER A 40 -7.95 -14.11 -28.65
N ARG A 41 -6.81 -14.81 -28.73
CA ARG A 41 -6.15 -15.31 -27.53
C ARG A 41 -5.66 -14.09 -26.77
N TYR A 42 -6.48 -13.54 -25.87
CA TYR A 42 -5.98 -12.80 -24.74
C TYR A 42 -5.14 -13.77 -23.92
N THR A 43 -3.85 -13.75 -24.16
CA THR A 43 -2.89 -14.25 -23.17
C THR A 43 -2.94 -13.26 -22.03
N THR A 44 -3.90 -13.47 -21.10
CA THR A 44 -3.75 -12.98 -19.74
C THR A 44 -2.49 -13.65 -19.23
N SER A 45 -1.40 -12.92 -19.27
CA SER A 45 -0.21 -13.22 -18.46
C SER A 45 -0.64 -13.07 -17.01
N SER A 46 -1.42 -14.03 -16.51
CA SER A 46 -1.55 -14.28 -15.09
C SER A 46 -0.18 -14.78 -14.68
N VAL A 47 0.65 -13.86 -14.17
CA VAL A 47 1.76 -14.26 -13.32
C VAL A 47 1.10 -15.07 -12.20
N PRO A 48 1.30 -16.39 -12.13
CA PRO A 48 0.70 -17.17 -11.06
C PRO A 48 1.27 -16.59 -9.76
N ALA A 49 0.38 -16.20 -8.84
CA ALA A 49 0.72 -16.04 -7.45
C ALA A 49 1.05 -17.46 -6.91
N LYS A 50 2.17 -18.01 -7.36
CA LYS A 50 2.82 -19.10 -6.65
C LYS A 50 3.26 -18.47 -5.33
N SER A 51 2.60 -18.84 -4.24
CA SER A 51 3.27 -18.96 -2.97
C SER A 51 4.39 -19.98 -3.19
N ALA A 52 5.49 -19.51 -3.78
CA ALA A 52 6.65 -20.35 -3.98
C ALA A 52 7.11 -20.73 -2.57
N ALA A 53 7.02 -22.03 -2.23
CA ALA A 53 7.63 -22.60 -1.05
C ALA A 53 9.16 -22.39 -1.05
N GLY A 54 9.67 -21.61 -2.01
CA GLY A 54 11.06 -21.32 -2.27
C GLY A 54 11.43 -19.86 -1.99
N TRP A 55 12.74 -19.63 -1.79
CA TRP A 55 13.33 -18.32 -1.68
C TRP A 55 13.55 -17.71 -3.07
N SER A 56 13.24 -16.42 -3.22
CA SER A 56 13.54 -15.61 -4.40
C SER A 56 14.73 -14.70 -4.14
N SER A 57 15.48 -14.35 -5.18
CA SER A 57 16.58 -13.39 -5.09
C SER A 57 16.08 -11.96 -5.19
N GLY A 58 16.69 -11.04 -4.45
CA GLY A 58 16.42 -9.60 -4.46
C GLY A 58 17.57 -8.80 -3.90
N GLY A 59 17.37 -7.48 -3.80
CA GLY A 59 18.30 -6.55 -3.16
C GLY A 59 17.76 -6.00 -1.86
N ALA A 60 18.67 -5.51 -1.03
CA ALA A 60 18.33 -4.75 0.17
C ALA A 60 19.32 -3.60 0.39
N THR A 61 18.77 -2.47 0.78
CA THR A 61 19.45 -1.31 1.37
C THR A 61 18.82 -1.00 2.72
N TRP A 62 19.28 0.04 3.39
CA TRP A 62 18.66 0.51 4.60
C TRP A 62 18.66 2.03 4.69
N TYR A 63 17.73 2.58 5.48
CA TYR A 63 17.52 4.01 5.62
C TYR A 63 17.30 4.41 7.08
N GLY A 64 17.46 5.71 7.33
CA GLY A 64 17.20 6.33 8.63
C GLY A 64 18.23 6.02 9.70
N SER A 65 17.78 5.93 10.94
CA SER A 65 18.63 5.62 12.09
C SER A 65 19.04 4.16 12.11
N PRO A 66 20.31 3.82 12.46
CA PRO A 66 20.78 2.44 12.59
C PRO A 66 19.94 1.56 13.54
N TYR A 67 19.32 2.18 14.54
CA TYR A 67 18.55 1.51 15.59
C TYR A 67 17.08 1.96 15.65
N GLY A 68 16.53 2.42 14.54
CA GLY A 68 15.17 2.95 14.43
C GLY A 68 14.35 2.35 13.30
N ALA A 69 13.12 2.84 13.17
CA ALA A 69 12.22 2.52 12.07
C ALA A 69 12.60 3.24 10.75
N GLY A 70 13.32 4.35 10.84
CA GLY A 70 13.75 5.14 9.69
C GLY A 70 12.69 6.10 9.16
N SER A 71 11.41 5.76 9.26
CA SER A 71 10.27 6.61 8.86
C SER A 71 9.09 6.44 9.83
N ASP A 72 8.09 7.29 9.66
CA ASP A 72 6.80 7.20 10.37
C ASP A 72 5.77 6.38 9.58
N GLY A 73 6.19 5.26 8.96
CA GLY A 73 5.30 4.37 8.20
C GLY A 73 4.86 4.93 6.86
N GLY A 74 5.54 5.96 6.38
CA GLY A 74 5.60 6.52 5.03
C GLY A 74 4.34 6.37 4.20
N ALA A 75 4.50 5.85 2.98
CA ALA A 75 3.44 5.73 1.99
C ALA A 75 2.31 4.74 2.35
N CYS A 76 2.47 3.90 3.38
CA CYS A 76 1.36 3.09 3.90
C CYS A 76 0.51 3.81 4.95
N GLY A 77 1.02 4.91 5.54
CA GLY A 77 0.28 5.75 6.47
C GLY A 77 0.24 5.24 7.92
N TYR A 78 1.08 4.28 8.29
CA TYR A 78 1.07 3.68 9.63
C TYR A 78 1.60 4.60 10.72
N GLN A 79 2.27 5.70 10.33
CA GLN A 79 2.80 6.72 11.24
C GLN A 79 3.73 6.13 12.31
N GLY A 80 3.89 6.79 13.44
CA GLY A 80 4.77 6.35 14.54
C GLY A 80 4.48 4.97 15.12
N THR A 81 3.41 4.27 14.68
CA THR A 81 3.17 2.88 15.12
C THR A 81 4.24 1.91 14.63
N VAL A 82 4.99 2.25 13.56
CA VAL A 82 6.04 1.38 12.99
C VAL A 82 7.22 1.16 13.95
N SER A 83 7.48 2.10 14.86
CA SER A 83 8.50 1.95 15.90
C SER A 83 8.02 1.18 17.13
N GLN A 84 6.70 1.01 17.27
CA GLN A 84 6.05 0.36 18.40
C GLN A 84 5.71 -1.10 18.09
N ARG A 85 5.42 -1.88 19.14
CA ARG A 85 4.85 -3.22 18.97
C ARG A 85 3.48 -3.10 18.26
N PRO A 86 3.15 -3.99 17.33
CA PRO A 86 3.87 -5.23 16.97
C PRO A 86 4.96 -5.07 15.90
N PHE A 87 5.07 -3.95 15.21
CA PHE A 87 6.07 -3.74 14.15
C PHE A 87 7.51 -3.70 14.70
N SER A 88 7.72 -3.00 15.83
CA SER A 88 9.03 -2.92 16.53
C SER A 88 10.18 -2.56 15.60
N SER A 89 9.96 -1.63 14.66
CA SER A 89 10.91 -1.23 13.62
C SER A 89 11.34 -2.36 12.66
N MET A 90 10.68 -3.53 12.68
CA MET A 90 10.92 -4.62 11.72
C MET A 90 10.11 -4.38 10.45
N ILE A 91 10.54 -3.36 9.69
CA ILE A 91 9.80 -2.83 8.53
C ILE A 91 10.73 -2.59 7.34
N ALA A 92 10.12 -2.45 6.17
CA ALA A 92 10.81 -2.05 4.95
C ALA A 92 9.91 -1.19 4.05
N ALA A 93 10.53 -0.26 3.32
CA ALA A 93 9.98 0.30 2.12
C ALA A 93 10.18 -0.68 0.97
N GLY A 94 9.14 -0.94 0.21
CA GLY A 94 9.18 -1.86 -0.92
C GLY A 94 9.38 -1.15 -2.25
N GLY A 95 10.20 -1.69 -3.15
CA GLY A 95 10.20 -1.32 -4.56
C GLY A 95 8.81 -1.58 -5.19
N PRO A 96 8.59 -1.17 -6.46
CA PRO A 96 7.25 -1.21 -7.08
C PRO A 96 6.57 -2.58 -7.04
N SER A 97 7.32 -3.67 -7.22
CA SER A 97 6.79 -5.05 -7.19
C SER A 97 6.28 -5.49 -5.80
N LEU A 98 6.77 -4.85 -4.74
CA LEU A 98 6.44 -5.14 -3.34
C LEU A 98 5.38 -4.17 -2.82
N PHE A 99 5.55 -2.86 -3.07
CA PHE A 99 4.63 -1.82 -2.63
C PHE A 99 3.31 -1.80 -3.43
N LYS A 100 3.34 -2.07 -4.74
CA LYS A 100 2.17 -2.23 -5.63
C LYS A 100 1.17 -1.06 -5.53
N ASN A 101 1.66 0.18 -5.59
CA ASN A 101 0.86 1.39 -5.43
C ASN A 101 -0.01 1.39 -4.15
N GLY A 102 0.55 0.90 -3.03
CA GLY A 102 -0.13 0.80 -1.74
C GLY A 102 -0.82 -0.54 -1.48
N ASN A 103 -1.14 -1.33 -2.52
CA ASN A 103 -1.77 -2.65 -2.33
C ASN A 103 -0.86 -3.69 -1.65
N GLY A 104 0.44 -3.40 -1.53
CA GLY A 104 1.40 -4.23 -0.80
C GLY A 104 1.57 -3.83 0.67
N CYS A 105 0.92 -2.76 1.12
CA CYS A 105 1.00 -2.30 2.50
C CYS A 105 0.50 -3.37 3.47
N GLY A 106 1.28 -3.64 4.52
CA GLY A 106 0.97 -4.64 5.53
C GLY A 106 1.48 -6.05 5.20
N ALA A 107 1.91 -6.33 3.96
CA ALA A 107 2.46 -7.62 3.57
C ALA A 107 3.75 -7.96 4.33
N CYS A 108 3.89 -9.22 4.78
CA CYS A 108 5.06 -9.68 5.53
C CYS A 108 5.99 -10.54 4.67
N TYR A 109 7.29 -10.34 4.86
CA TYR A 109 8.34 -11.07 4.15
C TYR A 109 9.42 -11.52 5.12
N GLN A 110 9.91 -12.75 4.92
CA GLN A 110 11.18 -13.19 5.48
C GLN A 110 12.29 -12.82 4.52
N ILE A 111 13.37 -12.25 5.08
CA ILE A 111 14.56 -11.81 4.33
C ILE A 111 15.79 -12.37 5.02
N LYS A 112 16.75 -12.89 4.25
CA LYS A 112 18.06 -13.31 4.75
C LYS A 112 19.17 -12.91 3.79
N CYS A 113 20.34 -12.63 4.32
CA CYS A 113 21.56 -12.46 3.54
C CYS A 113 22.57 -13.56 3.83
N THR A 114 23.37 -13.95 2.81
CA THR A 114 24.41 -14.98 2.90
C THR A 114 25.71 -14.58 2.21
N GLY A 115 25.67 -13.55 1.34
CA GLY A 115 26.79 -13.11 0.52
C GLY A 115 27.79 -12.18 1.20
N ASN A 116 27.63 -11.85 2.48
CA ASN A 116 28.52 -10.98 3.24
C ASN A 116 28.96 -11.71 4.52
N LYS A 117 30.23 -11.54 4.92
CA LYS A 117 30.80 -12.18 6.12
C LYS A 117 30.07 -11.80 7.42
N ALA A 118 29.39 -10.66 7.45
CA ALA A 118 28.60 -10.20 8.59
C ALA A 118 27.19 -10.80 8.63
N CYS A 119 26.71 -11.47 7.55
CA CYS A 119 25.39 -12.12 7.52
C CYS A 119 25.33 -13.32 8.45
N SER A 120 24.21 -13.47 9.17
CA SER A 120 23.93 -14.65 10.00
C SER A 120 23.39 -15.85 9.21
N GLY A 121 22.88 -15.63 7.98
CA GLY A 121 22.12 -16.61 7.20
C GLY A 121 20.71 -16.86 7.75
N ARG A 122 20.36 -16.37 8.93
CA ARG A 122 19.05 -16.52 9.56
C ARG A 122 18.07 -15.49 8.99
N PRO A 123 16.81 -15.87 8.69
CA PRO A 123 15.80 -14.94 8.21
C PRO A 123 15.31 -14.01 9.31
N VAL A 124 15.01 -12.77 8.93
CA VAL A 124 14.26 -11.79 9.71
C VAL A 124 12.92 -11.56 9.02
N THR A 125 11.87 -11.27 9.78
CA THR A 125 10.55 -10.93 9.22
C THR A 125 10.36 -9.43 9.25
N VAL A 126 9.95 -8.86 8.12
CA VAL A 126 9.61 -7.43 7.98
C VAL A 126 8.21 -7.27 7.40
N THR A 127 7.59 -6.13 7.70
CA THR A 127 6.33 -5.70 7.09
C THR A 127 6.61 -4.57 6.10
N ILE A 128 5.94 -4.58 4.94
CA ILE A 128 5.96 -3.45 4.00
C ILE A 128 5.12 -2.32 4.59
N THR A 129 5.76 -1.18 4.88
CA THR A 129 5.12 -0.01 5.49
C THR A 129 5.33 1.27 4.70
N ASP A 130 6.16 1.21 3.66
CA ASP A 130 6.53 2.37 2.86
C ASP A 130 6.82 2.00 1.41
N SER A 131 6.97 3.01 0.56
CA SER A 131 7.40 2.91 -0.83
C SER A 131 8.85 3.34 -0.97
N CYS A 132 9.62 2.60 -1.74
CA CYS A 132 10.93 3.02 -2.23
C CYS A 132 10.83 3.36 -3.73
N PRO A 133 10.73 4.68 -4.08
CA PRO A 133 10.37 5.10 -5.43
C PRO A 133 11.56 5.38 -6.36
N GLY A 134 12.80 5.10 -5.95
CA GLY A 134 13.98 5.50 -6.71
C GLY A 134 15.17 4.55 -6.65
N GLY A 135 16.22 4.86 -7.43
CA GLY A 135 17.51 4.17 -7.39
C GLY A 135 17.39 2.67 -7.58
N LEU A 136 18.03 1.90 -6.70
CA LEU A 136 18.06 0.43 -6.75
C LEU A 136 16.67 -0.19 -6.64
N CYS A 137 15.72 0.47 -5.96
CA CYS A 137 14.36 0.00 -5.84
C CYS A 137 13.61 -0.08 -7.18
N LEU A 138 14.01 0.73 -8.17
CA LEU A 138 13.49 0.68 -9.53
C LEU A 138 14.33 -0.22 -10.46
N ALA A 139 15.64 -0.34 -10.17
CA ALA A 139 16.57 -1.09 -11.00
C ALA A 139 16.49 -2.61 -10.79
N GLU A 140 15.98 -3.06 -9.63
CA GLU A 140 15.90 -4.48 -9.28
C GLU A 140 14.45 -4.97 -9.32
N ALA A 141 14.26 -6.22 -9.73
CA ALA A 141 12.93 -6.84 -9.81
C ALA A 141 12.22 -6.88 -8.44
N ALA A 142 12.97 -7.01 -7.35
CA ALA A 142 12.49 -6.87 -5.98
C ALA A 142 13.61 -6.26 -5.12
N HIS A 143 13.30 -5.14 -4.48
CA HIS A 143 14.21 -4.45 -3.59
C HIS A 143 13.49 -4.03 -2.31
N PHE A 144 14.16 -4.27 -1.17
CA PHE A 144 13.70 -3.90 0.17
C PHE A 144 14.63 -2.81 0.71
N ASP A 145 14.14 -1.59 0.86
CA ASP A 145 14.84 -0.59 1.63
C ASP A 145 14.37 -0.70 3.08
N MET A 146 15.24 -1.30 3.92
CA MET A 146 14.88 -1.76 5.25
C MET A 146 15.15 -0.69 6.30
N SER A 147 14.42 -0.69 7.41
CA SER A 147 14.84 0.08 8.57
C SER A 147 16.24 -0.35 9.04
N GLY A 148 16.99 0.55 9.67
CA GLY A 148 18.31 0.20 10.22
C GLY A 148 18.24 -0.93 11.25
N THR A 149 17.14 -1.03 12.02
CA THR A 149 16.88 -2.14 12.95
C THR A 149 16.74 -3.46 12.21
N ALA A 150 15.87 -3.53 11.19
CA ALA A 150 15.61 -4.76 10.45
C ALA A 150 16.82 -5.23 9.64
N PHE A 151 17.54 -4.29 9.02
CA PHE A 151 18.77 -4.60 8.26
C PHE A 151 19.86 -5.16 9.17
N GLY A 152 20.09 -4.49 10.33
CA GLY A 152 21.06 -4.96 11.31
C GLY A 152 20.72 -6.32 11.94
N ALA A 153 19.42 -6.65 12.02
CA ALA A 153 18.96 -7.94 12.55
C ALA A 153 19.33 -9.15 11.66
N MET A 154 19.68 -8.95 10.38
CA MET A 154 20.20 -10.01 9.52
C MET A 154 21.65 -10.41 9.84
N ALA A 155 22.34 -9.63 10.68
CA ALA A 155 23.76 -9.85 10.98
C ALA A 155 23.98 -10.98 12.00
N SER A 156 25.19 -11.54 11.98
CA SER A 156 25.72 -12.34 13.06
C SER A 156 25.89 -11.47 14.32
N ARG A 157 25.87 -12.10 15.49
CA ARG A 157 26.01 -11.38 16.77
C ARG A 157 27.24 -10.45 16.76
N GLY A 158 27.03 -9.17 17.11
CA GLY A 158 28.06 -8.14 17.15
C GLY A 158 28.48 -7.60 15.78
N MET A 159 27.89 -8.04 14.68
CA MET A 159 28.27 -7.64 13.32
C MET A 159 27.28 -6.68 12.64
N ALA A 160 26.28 -6.18 13.38
CA ALA A 160 25.21 -5.35 12.80
C ALA A 160 25.73 -4.08 12.11
N ASP A 161 26.68 -3.36 12.76
CA ASP A 161 27.25 -2.13 12.19
C ASP A 161 28.12 -2.41 10.96
N ARG A 162 28.87 -3.54 10.96
CA ARG A 162 29.62 -3.97 9.77
C ARG A 162 28.69 -4.34 8.62
N LEU A 163 27.53 -4.94 8.92
CA LEU A 163 26.55 -5.24 7.90
C LEU A 163 25.92 -3.96 7.34
N ARG A 164 25.57 -2.99 8.19
CA ARG A 164 25.06 -1.67 7.76
C ARG A 164 26.11 -0.91 6.95
N ALA A 165 27.39 -1.00 7.31
CA ALA A 165 28.49 -0.38 6.55
C ALA A 165 28.62 -0.94 5.12
N ALA A 166 28.16 -2.16 4.84
CA ALA A 166 28.09 -2.70 3.49
C ALA A 166 27.05 -1.98 2.62
N GLY A 167 26.02 -1.38 3.21
CA GLY A 167 25.01 -0.55 2.58
C GLY A 167 24.07 -1.28 1.63
N ILE A 168 24.61 -2.07 0.70
CA ILE A 168 23.85 -2.78 -0.35
C ILE A 168 24.12 -4.28 -0.22
N LEU A 169 23.08 -5.08 -0.18
CA LEU A 169 23.17 -6.53 -0.07
C LEU A 169 22.34 -7.24 -1.15
N LYS A 170 22.87 -8.32 -1.69
CA LYS A 170 22.04 -9.35 -2.33
C LYS A 170 21.44 -10.22 -1.25
N ILE A 171 20.14 -10.42 -1.35
CA ILE A 171 19.36 -11.14 -0.35
C ILE A 171 18.53 -12.25 -0.99
N GLN A 172 18.04 -13.13 -0.15
CA GLN A 172 16.95 -14.03 -0.48
C GLN A 172 15.73 -13.62 0.34
N TYR A 173 14.56 -13.64 -0.27
CA TYR A 173 13.30 -13.30 0.38
C TYR A 173 12.19 -14.28 0.02
N LYS A 174 11.18 -14.37 0.85
CA LYS A 174 9.93 -15.03 0.57
C LYS A 174 8.77 -14.34 1.28
N ARG A 175 7.60 -14.34 0.66
CA ARG A 175 6.39 -13.89 1.35
C ARG A 175 6.01 -14.91 2.42
N VAL A 176 5.58 -14.40 3.58
CA VAL A 176 5.15 -15.23 4.70
C VAL A 176 3.86 -14.66 5.30
N PRO A 177 3.04 -15.48 5.95
CA PRO A 177 1.90 -14.98 6.71
C PRO A 177 2.37 -14.01 7.81
N CYS A 178 1.66 -12.88 7.94
CA CYS A 178 1.81 -12.00 9.09
C CYS A 178 1.20 -12.65 10.32
N ASN A 179 1.83 -12.45 11.46
CA ASN A 179 1.33 -12.88 12.76
C ASN A 179 1.55 -11.79 13.81
N TYR A 180 0.46 -11.23 14.30
CA TYR A 180 0.48 -10.17 15.31
C TYR A 180 0.08 -10.70 16.71
N ASN A 181 0.34 -11.98 16.97
CA ASN A 181 0.25 -12.62 18.29
C ASN A 181 -1.09 -12.37 19.03
N GLY A 182 -2.20 -12.65 18.37
CA GLY A 182 -3.54 -12.51 18.95
C GLY A 182 -4.09 -11.07 18.98
N MET A 183 -3.33 -10.10 18.45
CA MET A 183 -3.82 -8.72 18.33
C MET A 183 -4.96 -8.66 17.28
N GLY A 184 -6.05 -7.99 17.63
CA GLY A 184 -7.15 -7.71 16.69
C GLY A 184 -6.77 -6.63 15.67
N ILE A 185 -7.49 -6.63 14.54
CA ILE A 185 -7.34 -5.61 13.51
C ILE A 185 -7.69 -4.23 14.05
N SER A 186 -6.90 -3.24 13.66
CA SER A 186 -7.06 -1.84 14.08
C SER A 186 -7.63 -1.02 12.93
N PHE A 187 -8.61 -0.18 13.24
CA PHE A 187 -9.31 0.75 12.34
C PHE A 187 -9.09 2.17 12.84
N LYS A 188 -8.13 2.88 12.25
CA LYS A 188 -7.87 4.29 12.57
C LYS A 188 -8.67 5.16 11.62
N VAL A 189 -9.68 5.83 12.14
CA VAL A 189 -10.46 6.81 11.37
C VAL A 189 -9.59 8.03 11.11
N ALA A 190 -9.46 8.41 9.84
CA ALA A 190 -8.65 9.56 9.44
C ALA A 190 -9.20 10.86 10.03
N ALA A 191 -8.30 11.81 10.35
CA ALA A 191 -8.68 13.09 10.96
C ALA A 191 -9.62 13.93 10.09
N GLY A 192 -9.57 13.78 8.76
CA GLY A 192 -10.47 14.46 7.83
C GLY A 192 -11.85 13.80 7.64
N SER A 193 -12.13 12.69 8.34
CA SER A 193 -13.44 12.02 8.27
C SER A 193 -14.52 12.86 8.93
N ASN A 194 -15.72 12.79 8.36
CA ASN A 194 -16.91 13.50 8.81
C ASN A 194 -18.16 12.64 8.50
N PRO A 195 -19.38 13.05 8.88
CA PRO A 195 -20.57 12.23 8.64
C PRO A 195 -20.84 11.85 7.19
N PHE A 196 -20.26 12.53 6.21
CA PHE A 196 -20.46 12.25 4.78
C PHE A 196 -19.25 11.57 4.11
N TYR A 197 -18.13 11.50 4.82
CA TYR A 197 -16.87 10.95 4.34
C TYR A 197 -16.17 10.15 5.43
N LEU A 198 -16.01 8.86 5.24
CA LEU A 198 -15.31 7.96 6.14
C LEU A 198 -14.03 7.45 5.46
N ALA A 199 -12.87 7.81 5.98
CA ALA A 199 -11.59 7.22 5.59
C ALA A 199 -10.98 6.46 6.77
N VAL A 200 -10.50 5.24 6.53
CA VAL A 200 -10.03 4.32 7.57
C VAL A 200 -8.71 3.71 7.16
N LEU A 201 -7.69 3.92 7.97
CA LEU A 201 -6.42 3.18 7.90
C LEU A 201 -6.62 1.84 8.64
N ILE A 202 -6.31 0.73 7.96
CA ILE A 202 -6.48 -0.62 8.49
C ILE A 202 -5.10 -1.23 8.76
N GLN A 203 -4.90 -1.80 9.96
CA GLN A 203 -3.59 -2.26 10.42
C GLN A 203 -3.70 -3.61 11.13
N TYR A 204 -2.59 -4.36 11.13
CA TYR A 204 -2.38 -5.60 11.88
C TYR A 204 -3.22 -6.78 11.40
N GLN A 205 -3.43 -6.88 10.09
CA GLN A 205 -4.06 -8.05 9.49
C GLN A 205 -3.09 -9.24 9.51
N ASN A 206 -3.48 -10.34 10.16
CA ASN A 206 -2.77 -11.61 10.08
C ASN A 206 -2.92 -12.24 8.68
N GLY A 207 -2.17 -13.31 8.42
CA GLY A 207 -2.19 -13.99 7.12
C GLY A 207 -1.53 -13.16 6.03
N ASP A 208 -2.23 -12.83 4.97
CA ASP A 208 -1.63 -12.11 3.84
C ASP A 208 -1.10 -10.71 4.21
N GLY A 209 -1.66 -10.09 5.25
CA GLY A 209 -1.28 -8.76 5.72
C GLY A 209 -1.80 -7.61 4.86
N ASP A 210 -1.83 -7.79 3.53
CA ASP A 210 -2.40 -6.83 2.58
C ASP A 210 -3.88 -7.11 2.29
N LEU A 211 -4.58 -6.12 1.73
CA LEU A 211 -6.01 -6.18 1.42
C LEU A 211 -6.23 -5.92 -0.08
N ALA A 212 -7.03 -6.79 -0.70
CA ALA A 212 -7.49 -6.65 -2.08
C ALA A 212 -8.79 -5.83 -2.16
N ALA A 213 -9.67 -5.91 -1.15
CA ALA A 213 -10.92 -5.15 -1.12
C ALA A 213 -11.41 -4.94 0.32
N VAL A 214 -12.12 -3.83 0.52
CA VAL A 214 -12.78 -3.49 1.76
C VAL A 214 -14.21 -3.04 1.45
N HIS A 215 -15.17 -3.50 2.26
CA HIS A 215 -16.56 -3.06 2.19
C HIS A 215 -17.01 -2.59 3.56
N VAL A 216 -17.86 -1.60 3.57
CA VAL A 216 -18.51 -1.09 4.78
C VAL A 216 -19.99 -1.38 4.73
N MET A 217 -20.63 -1.57 5.88
CA MET A 217 -22.07 -1.76 6.02
C MET A 217 -22.59 -0.94 7.19
N GLU A 218 -23.61 -0.14 6.93
CA GLU A 218 -24.42 0.58 7.92
C GLU A 218 -25.43 -0.34 8.59
N PRO A 219 -26.02 0.02 9.75
CA PRO A 219 -27.08 -0.78 10.38
C PRO A 219 -28.27 -1.00 9.45
N GLY A 220 -28.64 -2.28 9.25
CA GLY A 220 -29.75 -2.69 8.38
C GLY A 220 -29.49 -2.47 6.88
N GLY A 221 -28.28 -2.07 6.49
CA GLY A 221 -27.90 -1.79 5.11
C GLY A 221 -27.27 -3.00 4.40
N VAL A 222 -26.71 -2.72 3.23
CA VAL A 222 -25.98 -3.67 2.40
C VAL A 222 -24.48 -3.38 2.41
N TRP A 223 -23.66 -4.36 2.00
CA TRP A 223 -22.22 -4.17 1.85
C TRP A 223 -21.91 -3.23 0.68
N THR A 224 -21.34 -2.07 0.99
CA THR A 224 -20.92 -1.06 0.02
C THR A 224 -19.40 -1.10 -0.13
N PRO A 225 -18.85 -1.19 -1.34
CA PRO A 225 -17.42 -1.19 -1.54
C PRO A 225 -16.81 0.14 -1.12
N MET A 226 -15.70 0.08 -0.39
CA MET A 226 -14.84 1.23 -0.13
C MET A 226 -13.81 1.36 -1.26
N GLN A 227 -13.43 2.59 -1.57
CA GLN A 227 -12.38 2.88 -2.54
C GLN A 227 -11.02 2.84 -1.84
N HIS A 228 -10.04 2.17 -2.44
CA HIS A 228 -8.65 2.29 -2.03
C HIS A 228 -8.20 3.73 -2.25
N SER A 229 -7.80 4.41 -1.18
CA SER A 229 -7.44 5.82 -1.24
C SER A 229 -5.93 6.00 -1.48
N TRP A 230 -5.13 5.50 -0.55
CA TRP A 230 -3.67 5.47 -0.61
C TRP A 230 -3.13 4.58 0.53
N GLY A 231 -1.97 3.97 0.32
CA GLY A 231 -1.32 3.14 1.33
C GLY A 231 -2.26 2.05 1.86
N ALA A 232 -2.48 1.98 3.16
CA ALA A 232 -3.43 1.07 3.80
C ALA A 232 -4.79 1.74 4.13
N THR A 233 -5.09 2.89 3.50
CA THR A 233 -6.29 3.70 3.76
C THR A 233 -7.37 3.45 2.73
N TRP A 234 -8.57 3.16 3.21
CA TRP A 234 -9.78 2.95 2.43
C TRP A 234 -10.84 3.98 2.78
N ARG A 235 -11.64 4.42 1.80
CA ARG A 235 -12.64 5.47 1.98
C ARG A 235 -14.01 5.09 1.44
N ALA A 236 -15.05 5.63 2.08
CA ALA A 236 -16.42 5.62 1.62
C ALA A 236 -16.98 7.03 1.68
N ASN A 237 -17.75 7.41 0.66
CA ASN A 237 -18.53 8.64 0.62
C ASN A 237 -20.01 8.32 0.77
N SER A 238 -20.75 9.24 1.37
CA SER A 238 -22.20 9.22 1.25
C SER A 238 -22.60 9.56 -0.19
N ASN A 239 -23.31 8.63 -0.85
CA ASN A 239 -23.80 8.83 -2.22
C ASN A 239 -25.28 9.31 -2.23
N THR A 240 -25.90 9.41 -1.05
CA THR A 240 -27.34 9.73 -0.91
C THR A 240 -27.58 11.15 -0.43
N GLY A 241 -26.54 11.94 -0.16
CA GLY A 241 -26.65 13.26 0.49
C GLY A 241 -27.05 13.18 1.97
N LYS A 242 -27.23 11.97 2.53
CA LYS A 242 -27.52 11.76 3.96
C LYS A 242 -26.25 11.34 4.70
N PRO A 243 -26.09 11.69 5.99
CA PRO A 243 -24.96 11.22 6.78
C PRO A 243 -24.87 9.69 6.82
N LEU A 244 -23.64 9.16 6.77
CA LEU A 244 -23.33 7.76 7.02
C LEU A 244 -23.67 7.40 8.48
N ARG A 245 -24.34 6.28 8.70
CA ARG A 245 -24.86 5.87 10.01
C ARG A 245 -24.01 4.74 10.61
N ALA A 246 -23.32 5.05 11.69
CA ALA A 246 -22.65 4.05 12.51
C ALA A 246 -23.63 3.33 13.46
N PRO A 247 -23.29 2.14 14.02
CA PRO A 247 -21.99 1.48 13.93
C PRO A 247 -21.71 0.90 12.55
N PHE A 248 -20.45 0.99 12.09
CA PHE A 248 -20.03 0.42 10.82
C PHE A 248 -19.47 -0.99 11.01
N SER A 249 -20.02 -1.96 10.29
CA SER A 249 -19.38 -3.26 10.09
C SER A 249 -18.46 -3.19 8.87
N VAL A 250 -17.32 -3.90 8.92
CA VAL A 250 -16.33 -3.89 7.86
C VAL A 250 -16.09 -5.33 7.39
N ARG A 251 -16.12 -5.55 6.07
CA ARG A 251 -15.74 -6.80 5.43
C ARG A 251 -14.42 -6.59 4.68
N LEU A 252 -13.42 -7.35 5.06
CA LEU A 252 -12.07 -7.31 4.54
C LEU A 252 -11.85 -8.51 3.63
N THR A 253 -11.29 -8.30 2.44
CA THR A 253 -10.81 -9.36 1.57
C THR A 253 -9.29 -9.24 1.48
N SER A 254 -8.56 -10.28 1.90
CA SER A 254 -7.10 -10.31 1.85
C SER A 254 -6.57 -10.41 0.42
N GLY A 255 -5.27 -10.22 0.24
CA GLY A 255 -4.60 -10.35 -1.07
C GLY A 255 -4.79 -11.73 -1.73
N ALA A 256 -4.96 -12.81 -0.95
CA ALA A 256 -5.27 -14.16 -1.43
C ALA A 256 -6.77 -14.46 -1.49
N GLY A 257 -7.64 -13.45 -1.28
CA GLY A 257 -9.09 -13.61 -1.39
C GLY A 257 -9.80 -14.14 -0.13
N LYS A 258 -9.11 -14.31 1.00
CA LYS A 258 -9.75 -14.71 2.28
C LYS A 258 -10.62 -13.56 2.78
N VAL A 259 -11.83 -13.89 3.24
CA VAL A 259 -12.81 -12.89 3.72
C VAL A 259 -12.90 -12.93 5.23
N LEU A 260 -12.85 -11.75 5.86
CA LEU A 260 -13.13 -11.55 7.29
C LEU A 260 -14.18 -10.46 7.46
N VAL A 261 -15.18 -10.72 8.32
CA VAL A 261 -16.20 -9.73 8.69
C VAL A 261 -15.94 -9.29 10.13
N VAL A 262 -15.77 -8.00 10.32
CA VAL A 262 -15.70 -7.36 11.64
C VAL A 262 -16.99 -6.58 11.86
N ARG A 263 -17.87 -7.12 12.70
CA ARG A 263 -19.13 -6.46 13.04
C ARG A 263 -18.87 -5.29 13.99
N ASN A 264 -19.54 -4.15 13.73
CA ASN A 264 -19.43 -2.93 14.54
C ASN A 264 -17.98 -2.50 14.77
N ALA A 265 -17.14 -2.63 13.73
CA ALA A 265 -15.71 -2.30 13.78
C ALA A 265 -15.46 -0.84 14.19
N ILE A 266 -16.38 0.05 13.81
CA ILE A 266 -16.36 1.46 14.16
C ILE A 266 -17.71 1.76 14.84
N PRO A 267 -17.74 2.08 16.15
CA PRO A 267 -18.96 2.19 16.93
C PRO A 267 -19.79 3.45 16.59
N ALA A 268 -21.03 3.49 17.05
CA ALA A 268 -21.81 4.73 17.10
C ALA A 268 -21.06 5.78 17.95
N GLY A 269 -21.17 7.04 17.57
CA GLY A 269 -20.44 8.12 18.23
C GLY A 269 -18.92 8.12 17.95
N TRP A 270 -18.49 7.46 16.88
CA TRP A 270 -17.08 7.50 16.45
C TRP A 270 -16.59 8.93 16.27
N ARG A 271 -15.27 9.12 16.37
CA ARG A 271 -14.62 10.42 16.21
C ARG A 271 -13.47 10.32 15.22
N ALA A 272 -13.31 11.31 14.37
CA ALA A 272 -12.15 11.47 13.49
C ALA A 272 -10.84 11.46 14.31
N GLY A 273 -9.78 10.87 13.76
CA GLY A 273 -8.49 10.71 14.42
C GLY A 273 -8.42 9.56 15.43
N ARG A 274 -9.55 8.94 15.82
CA ARG A 274 -9.56 7.84 16.81
C ARG A 274 -9.31 6.49 16.16
N THR A 275 -8.71 5.60 16.95
CA THR A 275 -8.45 4.21 16.57
C THR A 275 -9.38 3.28 17.33
N TYR A 276 -10.03 2.39 16.60
CA TYR A 276 -10.91 1.33 17.13
C TYR A 276 -10.25 -0.02 16.84
N ARG A 277 -10.23 -0.91 17.81
CA ARG A 277 -9.62 -2.23 17.69
C ARG A 277 -10.66 -3.31 17.80
N SER A 278 -10.64 -4.25 16.85
CA SER A 278 -11.45 -5.45 16.92
C SER A 278 -10.87 -6.48 17.88
N THR A 279 -11.68 -7.47 18.24
CA THR A 279 -11.23 -8.68 18.95
C THR A 279 -10.91 -9.83 17.99
N VAL A 280 -11.13 -9.64 16.69
CA VAL A 280 -10.93 -10.67 15.66
C VAL A 280 -9.84 -10.30 14.69
N ASN A 281 -9.21 -11.32 14.07
CA ASN A 281 -8.24 -11.20 13.02
C ASN A 281 -8.35 -12.41 12.08
N TYR A 282 -7.66 -12.40 10.94
CA TYR A 282 -7.50 -13.60 10.14
C TYR A 282 -6.75 -14.67 10.95
N TYR A 283 -7.09 -15.95 10.73
CA TYR A 283 -6.29 -17.03 11.31
C TYR A 283 -4.88 -17.00 10.69
N ALA A 284 -3.87 -17.05 11.54
CA ALA A 284 -2.51 -17.29 11.09
C ALA A 284 -2.42 -18.78 10.71
N THR A 285 -2.44 -19.08 9.42
CA THR A 285 -2.23 -20.45 8.88
C THR A 285 -0.78 -20.68 8.60
#